data_49e84d574728764ad077eb16c3c3664f
#
_entry.id   49e84d574728764ad077eb16c3c3664f
#
_cell.length_a   1.000
_cell.length_b   1.000
_cell.length_c   1.000
_cell.angle_alpha   90.00
_cell.angle_beta   90.00
_cell.angle_gamma   90.00
#
_symmetry.space_group_name_H-M   'P 1'
#
loop_
_entity.id
_entity.type
_entity.pdbx_description
1 polymer ?
#
loop_
_entity_poly.entity_id
_entity_poly.type
_entity_poly.pdbx_seq_one_letter_code
_entity_poly.pdbx_strand_id
1 'polypeptide(L)'
;RYKDVDLKIIGDSSLPLYNIMLDYYEAKLLSPSNEISELGKLKLLQSIDNWSYRIIGLGFPFLTIGIISGGVWANEAWGSYWSWDPKETWALITWLVFATYLHARITKGWEGKKTAILGGLGFFVIWICYLGVNFLGKGLHSYGWVS
;
A
#
# COMPACT_ATOMS: atom_id res chain seq x y z
N ARG A 1 1.30 32.97 16.75
CA ARG A 1 2.29 33.83 16.08
C ARG A 1 1.87 34.22 14.64
N TYR A 2 0.56 34.39 14.40
CA TYR A 2 -0.02 34.92 13.16
C TYR A 2 -0.92 36.13 13.41
N LYS A 3 -0.81 36.76 14.59
CA LYS A 3 -1.61 37.94 14.98
C LYS A 3 -1.11 39.26 14.38
N ASP A 4 0.03 39.25 13.70
CA ASP A 4 0.67 40.47 13.19
C ASP A 4 0.84 40.48 11.66
N VAL A 5 0.00 39.75 10.93
CA VAL A 5 -0.13 40.00 9.49
C VAL A 5 -0.93 41.29 9.36
N ASP A 6 -0.24 42.37 9.08
CA ASP A 6 -0.82 43.69 8.91
C ASP A 6 -1.78 43.65 7.70
N LEU A 7 -3.07 43.43 7.98
CA LEU A 7 -4.15 43.36 7.00
C LEU A 7 -4.34 44.69 6.23
N LYS A 8 -3.62 45.75 6.59
CA LYS A 8 -3.57 47.00 5.86
C LYS A 8 -2.98 46.90 4.45
N ILE A 9 -2.32 45.78 4.12
CA ILE A 9 -1.71 45.59 2.80
C ILE A 9 -2.73 45.03 1.79
N ILE A 10 -3.91 44.55 2.22
CA ILE A 10 -4.87 43.84 1.36
C ILE A 10 -6.00 44.76 0.83
N GLY A 11 -5.83 46.02 0.80
CA GLY A 11 -6.75 46.91 0.09
C GLY A 11 -7.95 47.44 0.89
N ASP A 12 -8.75 48.24 0.25
CA ASP A 12 -9.88 48.98 0.80
C ASP A 12 -10.89 48.03 1.47
N SER A 13 -11.12 48.22 2.78
CA SER A 13 -12.07 47.46 3.59
C SER A 13 -13.54 47.62 3.18
N SER A 14 -13.81 48.46 2.21
CA SER A 14 -15.15 48.70 1.66
C SER A 14 -15.55 47.70 0.55
N LEU A 15 -14.63 46.84 0.10
CA LEU A 15 -14.92 45.88 -0.96
C LEU A 15 -15.65 44.64 -0.39
N PRO A 16 -16.74 44.20 -1.04
CA PRO A 16 -17.45 42.96 -0.62
C PRO A 16 -16.55 41.75 -0.55
N LEU A 17 -15.54 41.68 -1.40
CA LEU A 17 -14.56 40.59 -1.45
C LEU A 17 -13.69 40.54 -0.18
N TYR A 18 -13.36 41.72 0.39
CA TYR A 18 -12.57 41.80 1.63
C TYR A 18 -13.34 41.21 2.81
N ASN A 19 -14.63 41.54 2.93
CA ASN A 19 -15.49 40.99 3.98
C ASN A 19 -15.69 39.48 3.84
N ILE A 20 -15.85 38.97 2.61
CA ILE A 20 -15.95 37.53 2.35
C ILE A 20 -14.64 36.82 2.71
N MET A 21 -13.49 37.41 2.43
CA MET A 21 -12.18 36.82 2.80
C MET A 21 -11.99 36.87 4.32
N LEU A 22 -12.39 37.95 5.00
CA LEU A 22 -12.35 38.03 6.47
C LEU A 22 -13.22 36.96 7.12
N ASP A 23 -14.47 36.84 6.67
CA ASP A 23 -15.39 35.79 7.17
C ASP A 23 -14.84 34.39 6.94
N TYR A 24 -14.22 34.16 5.78
CA TYR A 24 -13.56 32.87 5.48
C TYR A 24 -12.38 32.60 6.44
N TYR A 25 -11.52 33.58 6.68
CA TYR A 25 -10.39 33.42 7.60
C TYR A 25 -10.83 33.33 9.04
N GLU A 26 -11.85 34.09 9.49
CA GLU A 26 -12.42 33.96 10.83
C GLU A 26 -13.09 32.60 11.01
N ALA A 27 -13.88 32.13 10.05
CA ALA A 27 -14.47 30.79 10.09
C ALA A 27 -13.40 29.69 10.13
N LYS A 28 -12.30 29.86 9.40
CA LYS A 28 -11.17 28.93 9.39
C LYS A 28 -10.40 28.96 10.72
N LEU A 29 -10.24 30.10 11.35
CA LEU A 29 -9.59 30.26 12.65
C LEU A 29 -10.48 29.79 13.80
N LEU A 30 -11.81 29.92 13.66
CA LEU A 30 -12.80 29.52 14.66
C LEU A 30 -13.23 28.06 14.59
N SER A 31 -12.77 27.31 13.54
CA SER A 31 -13.02 25.85 13.46
C SER A 31 -11.78 25.01 13.73
N PRO A 32 -11.28 24.98 14.97
CA PRO A 32 -10.14 24.12 15.35
C PRO A 32 -10.46 22.63 15.21
N SER A 33 -11.73 22.26 15.14
CA SER A 33 -12.20 20.90 14.95
C SER A 33 -11.75 20.29 13.59
N ASN A 34 -11.68 21.08 12.54
CA ASN A 34 -11.28 20.60 11.21
C ASN A 34 -9.77 20.34 11.13
N GLU A 35 -8.95 21.19 11.73
CA GLU A 35 -7.49 20.97 11.77
C GLU A 35 -7.12 19.78 12.64
N ILE A 36 -7.77 19.61 13.80
CA ILE A 36 -7.58 18.46 14.67
C ILE A 36 -8.01 17.18 13.96
N SER A 37 -9.12 17.22 13.21
CA SER A 37 -9.61 16.09 12.41
C SER A 37 -8.62 15.72 11.29
N GLU A 38 -8.07 16.69 10.57
CA GLU A 38 -7.08 16.44 9.51
C GLU A 38 -5.75 15.91 10.07
N LEU A 39 -5.28 16.47 11.19
CA LEU A 39 -4.09 15.96 11.88
C LEU A 39 -4.31 14.52 12.40
N GLY A 40 -5.51 14.21 12.86
CA GLY A 40 -5.89 12.85 13.27
C GLY A 40 -5.85 11.88 12.10
N LYS A 41 -6.41 12.26 10.95
CA LYS A 41 -6.36 11.46 9.72
C LYS A 41 -4.93 11.22 9.24
N LEU A 42 -4.08 12.24 9.24
CA LEU A 42 -2.68 12.11 8.83
C LEU A 42 -1.90 11.16 9.75
N LYS A 43 -2.09 11.26 11.06
CA LYS A 43 -1.49 10.33 12.04
C LYS A 43 -1.97 8.89 11.83
N LEU A 44 -3.26 8.71 11.56
CA LEU A 44 -3.84 7.39 11.27
C LEU A 44 -3.24 6.79 10.00
N LEU A 45 -3.17 7.56 8.91
CA LEU A 45 -2.59 7.12 7.65
C LEU A 45 -1.11 6.72 7.81
N GLN A 46 -0.34 7.53 8.54
CA GLN A 46 1.07 7.22 8.83
C GLN A 46 1.22 5.97 9.70
N SER A 47 0.34 5.78 10.68
CA SER A 47 0.32 4.58 11.50
C SER A 47 0.02 3.33 10.67
N ILE A 48 -1.00 3.37 9.80
CA ILE A 48 -1.35 2.27 8.91
C ILE A 48 -0.21 1.95 7.96
N ASP A 49 0.45 2.96 7.37
CA ASP A 49 1.59 2.76 6.48
C ASP A 49 2.76 2.05 7.20
N ASN A 50 3.07 2.46 8.44
CA ASN A 50 4.11 1.83 9.25
C ASN A 50 3.76 0.38 9.65
N TRP A 51 2.50 0.12 10.02
CA TRP A 51 2.06 -1.24 10.33
C TRP A 51 2.12 -2.14 9.10
N SER A 52 1.67 -1.65 7.95
CA SER A 52 1.74 -2.38 6.67
C SER A 52 3.19 -2.76 6.34
N TYR A 53 4.13 -1.83 6.47
CA TYR A 53 5.55 -2.11 6.25
C TYR A 53 6.08 -3.21 7.18
N ARG A 54 5.75 -3.15 8.47
CA ARG A 54 6.19 -4.15 9.45
C ARG A 54 5.62 -5.54 9.16
N ILE A 55 4.32 -5.61 8.84
CA ILE A 55 3.64 -6.87 8.53
C ILE A 55 4.20 -7.49 7.24
N ILE A 56 4.38 -6.69 6.18
CA ILE A 56 4.97 -7.17 4.93
C ILE A 56 6.43 -7.60 5.15
N GLY A 57 7.20 -6.82 5.91
CA GLY A 57 8.59 -7.14 6.24
C GLY A 57 8.73 -8.43 7.04
N LEU A 58 7.78 -8.73 7.92
CA LEU A 58 7.73 -10.00 8.64
C LEU A 58 7.23 -11.15 7.76
N GLY A 59 6.21 -10.90 6.93
CA GLY A 59 5.62 -11.92 6.06
C GLY A 59 6.53 -12.34 4.90
N PHE A 60 7.38 -11.46 4.42
CA PHE A 60 8.26 -11.74 3.28
C PHE A 60 9.25 -12.91 3.50
N PRO A 61 9.96 -13.03 4.64
CA PRO A 61 10.75 -14.22 4.94
C PRO A 61 9.92 -15.51 4.97
N PHE A 62 8.70 -15.49 5.52
CA PHE A 62 7.83 -16.66 5.52
C PHE A 62 7.38 -17.04 4.11
N LEU A 63 7.08 -16.06 3.26
CA LEU A 63 6.80 -16.29 1.84
C LEU A 63 8.00 -16.96 1.15
N THR A 64 9.21 -16.50 1.41
CA THR A 64 10.44 -17.05 0.85
C THR A 64 10.64 -18.51 1.28
N ILE A 65 10.50 -18.79 2.59
CA ILE A 65 10.60 -20.14 3.15
C ILE A 65 9.52 -21.04 2.53
N GLY A 66 8.29 -20.53 2.38
CA GLY A 66 7.19 -21.25 1.78
C GLY A 66 7.47 -21.65 0.33
N ILE A 67 8.03 -20.76 -0.48
CA ILE A 67 8.41 -21.07 -1.87
C ILE A 67 9.52 -22.11 -1.93
N ILE A 68 10.55 -21.97 -1.10
CA ILE A 68 11.68 -22.91 -1.06
C ILE A 68 11.21 -24.31 -0.62
N SER A 69 10.43 -24.38 0.47
CA SER A 69 9.90 -25.65 0.96
C SER A 69 8.94 -26.31 -0.03
N GLY A 70 8.15 -25.50 -0.76
CA GLY A 70 7.32 -25.98 -1.86
C GLY A 70 8.14 -26.59 -2.99
N GLY A 71 9.26 -25.98 -3.36
CA GLY A 71 10.20 -26.53 -4.35
C GLY A 71 10.84 -27.86 -3.90
N VAL A 72 11.22 -27.97 -2.63
CA VAL A 72 11.73 -29.24 -2.08
C VAL A 72 10.67 -30.33 -2.17
N TRP A 73 9.43 -30.02 -1.76
CA TRP A 73 8.33 -30.95 -1.88
C TRP A 73 8.03 -31.34 -3.34
N ALA A 74 8.10 -30.40 -4.27
CA ALA A 74 7.91 -30.64 -5.70
C ALA A 74 8.97 -31.64 -6.25
N ASN A 75 10.22 -31.54 -5.78
CA ASN A 75 11.26 -32.49 -6.16
C ASN A 75 10.96 -33.90 -5.69
N GLU A 76 10.47 -34.08 -4.46
CA GLU A 76 10.07 -35.39 -3.94
C GLU A 76 8.85 -35.96 -4.67
N ALA A 77 7.87 -35.12 -5.01
CA ALA A 77 6.63 -35.54 -5.64
C ALA A 77 6.76 -35.78 -7.15
N TRP A 78 7.55 -34.97 -7.85
CA TRP A 78 7.63 -34.95 -9.32
C TRP A 78 9.04 -35.00 -9.90
N GLY A 79 10.07 -35.07 -9.06
CA GLY A 79 11.47 -35.18 -9.46
C GLY A 79 12.08 -33.87 -9.99
N SER A 80 11.44 -32.71 -9.75
CA SER A 80 11.93 -31.40 -10.16
C SER A 80 11.63 -30.34 -9.14
N TYR A 81 12.64 -29.53 -8.76
CA TYR A 81 12.47 -28.41 -7.82
C TYR A 81 11.64 -27.26 -8.40
N TRP A 82 11.65 -27.11 -9.72
CA TRP A 82 10.98 -26.02 -10.42
C TRP A 82 10.62 -26.44 -11.85
N SER A 83 9.36 -26.40 -12.17
CA SER A 83 8.82 -26.85 -13.48
C SER A 83 8.17 -25.75 -14.30
N TRP A 84 8.24 -24.49 -13.85
CA TRP A 84 7.54 -23.36 -14.45
C TRP A 84 6.01 -23.52 -14.51
N ASP A 85 5.49 -24.30 -13.59
CA ASP A 85 4.04 -24.44 -13.43
C ASP A 85 3.40 -23.09 -13.13
N PRO A 86 2.15 -22.82 -13.54
CA PRO A 86 1.49 -21.55 -13.28
C PRO A 86 1.51 -21.12 -11.80
N LYS A 87 1.36 -22.05 -10.83
CA LYS A 87 1.46 -21.73 -9.40
C LYS A 87 2.86 -21.25 -8.99
N GLU A 88 3.89 -21.91 -9.47
CA GLU A 88 5.28 -21.55 -9.22
C GLU A 88 5.59 -20.16 -9.79
N THR A 89 5.17 -19.93 -11.04
CA THR A 89 5.36 -18.64 -11.74
C THR A 89 4.66 -17.49 -11.01
N TRP A 90 3.41 -17.66 -10.60
CA TRP A 90 2.68 -16.65 -9.85
C TRP A 90 3.23 -16.43 -8.43
N ALA A 91 3.74 -17.48 -7.78
CA ALA A 91 4.44 -17.37 -6.51
C ALA A 91 5.71 -16.51 -6.65
N LEU A 92 6.49 -16.72 -7.71
CA LEU A 92 7.66 -15.90 -8.02
C LEU A 92 7.29 -14.44 -8.31
N ILE A 93 6.24 -14.19 -9.10
CA ILE A 93 5.75 -12.83 -9.38
C ILE A 93 5.34 -12.15 -8.06
N THR A 94 4.62 -12.84 -7.19
CA THR A 94 4.23 -12.32 -5.87
C THR A 94 5.47 -11.95 -5.03
N TRP A 95 6.46 -12.84 -5.01
CA TRP A 95 7.72 -12.60 -4.31
C TRP A 95 8.44 -11.35 -4.85
N LEU A 96 8.55 -11.20 -6.17
CA LEU A 96 9.18 -10.04 -6.82
C LEU A 96 8.46 -8.73 -6.49
N VAL A 97 7.12 -8.71 -6.45
CA VAL A 97 6.34 -7.52 -6.10
C VAL A 97 6.63 -7.09 -4.66
N PHE A 98 6.63 -8.02 -3.70
CA PHE A 98 6.94 -7.69 -2.30
C PHE A 98 8.42 -7.39 -2.07
N ALA A 99 9.34 -8.04 -2.80
CA ALA A 99 10.75 -7.67 -2.80
C ALA A 99 10.95 -6.21 -3.28
N THR A 100 10.27 -5.83 -4.37
CA THR A 100 10.29 -4.46 -4.90
C THR A 100 9.70 -3.46 -3.89
N TYR A 101 8.59 -3.82 -3.22
CA TYR A 101 7.99 -3.01 -2.16
C TYR A 101 8.99 -2.73 -1.05
N LEU A 102 9.61 -3.78 -0.50
CA LEU A 102 10.59 -3.64 0.59
C LEU A 102 11.85 -2.90 0.13
N HIS A 103 12.34 -3.17 -1.08
CA HIS A 103 13.48 -2.47 -1.65
C HIS A 103 13.21 -0.97 -1.81
N ALA A 104 12.06 -0.59 -2.36
CA ALA A 104 11.67 0.80 -2.51
C ALA A 104 11.52 1.52 -1.16
N ARG A 105 10.97 0.82 -0.16
CA ARG A 105 10.80 1.35 1.20
C ARG A 105 12.15 1.57 1.89
N ILE A 106 13.03 0.56 1.87
CA ILE A 106 14.32 0.58 2.58
C ILE A 106 15.32 1.48 1.87
N THR A 107 15.44 1.38 0.54
CA THR A 107 16.50 2.05 -0.21
C THR A 107 16.14 3.46 -0.62
N LYS A 108 14.88 3.69 -1.02
CA LYS A 108 14.42 4.99 -1.52
C LYS A 108 13.57 5.78 -0.52
N GLY A 109 13.30 5.22 0.66
CA GLY A 109 12.48 5.87 1.69
C GLY A 109 11.05 6.18 1.21
N TRP A 110 10.47 5.36 0.33
CA TRP A 110 9.11 5.60 -0.14
C TRP A 110 8.12 5.43 1.00
N GLU A 111 7.18 6.38 1.09
CA GLU A 111 6.13 6.39 2.11
C GLU A 111 4.80 6.83 1.53
N GLY A 112 3.72 6.54 2.25
CA GLY A 112 2.37 6.97 1.96
C GLY A 112 1.81 6.40 0.66
N LYS A 113 1.33 7.27 -0.25
CA LYS A 113 0.59 6.86 -1.45
C LYS A 113 1.36 5.90 -2.37
N LYS A 114 2.67 6.09 -2.54
CA LYS A 114 3.48 5.26 -3.44
C LYS A 114 3.59 3.83 -2.94
N THR A 115 3.87 3.66 -1.65
CA THR A 115 3.94 2.35 -1.00
C THR A 115 2.57 1.68 -0.89
N ALA A 116 1.51 2.46 -0.64
CA ALA A 116 0.15 1.94 -0.61
C ALA A 116 -0.29 1.35 -1.96
N ILE A 117 0.05 2.01 -3.08
CA ILE A 117 -0.23 1.49 -4.43
C ILE A 117 0.53 0.19 -4.67
N LEU A 118 1.82 0.14 -4.33
CA LEU A 118 2.65 -1.05 -4.54
C LEU A 118 2.23 -2.22 -3.64
N GLY A 119 1.87 -1.95 -2.39
CA GLY A 119 1.31 -2.94 -1.47
C GLY A 119 -0.06 -3.46 -1.94
N GLY A 120 -0.92 -2.56 -2.43
CA GLY A 120 -2.21 -2.92 -3.03
C GLY A 120 -2.05 -3.80 -4.28
N LEU A 121 -1.08 -3.48 -5.14
CA LEU A 121 -0.74 -4.33 -6.29
C LEU A 121 -0.31 -5.73 -5.84
N GLY A 122 0.51 -5.84 -4.80
CA GLY A 122 0.88 -7.13 -4.19
C GLY A 122 -0.33 -7.93 -3.73
N PHE A 123 -1.29 -7.28 -3.09
CA PHE A 123 -2.55 -7.91 -2.68
C PHE A 123 -3.33 -8.48 -3.87
N PHE A 124 -3.48 -7.71 -4.95
CA PHE A 124 -4.15 -8.20 -6.17
C PHE A 124 -3.41 -9.39 -6.81
N VAL A 125 -2.09 -9.36 -6.84
CA VAL A 125 -1.28 -10.47 -7.37
C VAL A 125 -1.48 -11.75 -6.57
N ILE A 126 -1.58 -11.68 -5.23
CA ILE A 126 -1.91 -12.83 -4.39
C ILE A 126 -3.28 -13.42 -4.77
N TRP A 127 -4.29 -12.57 -4.96
CA TRP A 127 -5.62 -13.02 -5.35
C TRP A 127 -5.64 -13.67 -6.73
N ILE A 128 -4.91 -13.11 -7.71
CA ILE A 128 -4.75 -13.73 -9.04
C ILE A 128 -4.04 -15.08 -8.92
N CYS A 129 -2.98 -15.15 -8.11
CA CYS A 129 -2.26 -16.40 -7.86
C CYS A 129 -3.20 -17.46 -7.27
N TYR A 130 -3.95 -17.11 -6.23
CA TYR A 130 -4.82 -18.05 -5.53
C TYR A 130 -6.03 -18.46 -6.35
N LEU A 131 -6.80 -17.51 -6.87
CA LEU A 131 -8.02 -17.77 -7.61
C LEU A 131 -7.73 -18.19 -9.06
N GLY A 132 -6.88 -17.45 -9.77
CA GLY A 132 -6.61 -17.65 -11.19
C GLY A 132 -6.04 -19.04 -11.46
N VAL A 133 -5.08 -19.49 -10.67
CA VAL A 133 -4.45 -20.80 -10.87
C VAL A 133 -5.38 -21.94 -10.44
N ASN A 134 -6.19 -21.73 -9.39
CA ASN A 134 -7.15 -22.76 -8.96
C ASN A 134 -8.33 -22.91 -9.93
N PHE A 135 -8.81 -21.81 -10.52
CA PHE A 135 -9.92 -21.85 -11.49
C PHE A 135 -9.48 -22.31 -12.88
N LEU A 136 -8.26 -21.96 -13.32
CA LEU A 136 -7.77 -22.31 -14.67
C LEU A 136 -7.35 -23.76 -14.81
N GLY A 137 -7.19 -24.52 -13.73
CA GLY A 137 -7.09 -25.99 -13.70
C GLY A 137 -5.98 -26.63 -14.56
N LYS A 138 -5.01 -25.85 -15.05
CA LYS A 138 -3.94 -26.32 -15.91
C LYS A 138 -2.61 -26.25 -15.18
N GLY A 139 -2.03 -27.42 -14.86
CA GLY A 139 -0.71 -27.53 -14.23
C GLY A 139 -0.63 -28.67 -13.24
N LEU A 140 0.58 -28.97 -12.75
CA LEU A 140 0.87 -30.05 -11.82
C LEU A 140 0.13 -29.91 -10.47
N HIS A 141 -0.22 -28.69 -10.10
CA HIS A 141 -0.94 -28.35 -8.87
C HIS A 141 -2.46 -28.20 -9.06
N SER A 142 -3.03 -28.68 -10.17
CA SER A 142 -4.46 -28.67 -10.39
C SER A 142 -5.13 -29.79 -9.58
N TYR A 143 -5.67 -29.43 -8.42
CA TYR A 143 -6.54 -30.31 -7.63
C TYR A 143 -7.97 -30.13 -8.14
N GLY A 144 -8.26 -30.76 -9.28
CA GLY A 144 -9.55 -31.03 -9.90
C GLY A 144 -10.85 -30.52 -9.22
N TRP A 145 -11.11 -29.22 -9.23
CA TRP A 145 -12.42 -28.68 -8.85
C TRP A 145 -13.35 -28.50 -10.05
N VAL A 146 -12.85 -28.68 -11.26
CA VAL A 146 -13.65 -28.69 -12.50
C VAL A 146 -13.00 -29.69 -13.47
N SER A 147 -13.36 -30.94 -13.33
CA SER A 147 -13.20 -31.97 -14.36
C SER A 147 -14.53 -32.23 -15.04
#